data_77ccf56d6c6f33d1bb18f0f045e10d3e
#
_entry.id   77ccf56d6c6f33d1bb18f0f045e10d3e
#
_cell.length_a   1.000
_cell.length_b   1.000
_cell.length_c   1.000
_cell.angle_alpha   90.00
_cell.angle_beta   90.00
_cell.angle_gamma   90.00
#
_symmetry.space_group_name_H-M   'P 1'
#
loop_
_entity.id
_entity.type
_entity.pdbx_description
1 polymer ?
#
loop_
_entity_poly.entity_id
_entity_poly.type
_entity_poly.pdbx_seq_one_letter_code
_entity_poly.pdbx_strand_id
1 'polypeptide(L)'
;MKNFNWSLFGTIILVITVTWFASHLLTPSGDKYAGMSIVPEHHKDIPFYNGLKFKDQRYVTKGDQWQDIYQYYLNELPELGWKAESIYSALDDDTSENDWSGFYSRWTKEGFDGVLRISASYNQVAEQTEVTFDKTPILTATKWIEDTPDQRICIYQDPEDQGCTEITDEPTIMSIVQFINESFDWDGKAMPRIKTSLIEIGNTTITVFYEKDQEIYFQSDKGIKRMKPDAEFFELTDLEIGE
;
A
#
# COMPACT_ATOMS: atom_id res chain seq x y z
N MET A 1 -60.53 37.49 -4.06
CA MET A 1 -59.25 37.37 -4.77
C MET A 1 -58.16 37.36 -3.74
N LYS A 2 -57.42 36.24 -3.56
CA LYS A 2 -56.31 36.16 -2.58
C LYS A 2 -55.10 36.93 -3.13
N ASN A 3 -54.67 37.96 -2.40
CA ASN A 3 -53.44 38.67 -2.73
C ASN A 3 -52.26 37.71 -2.66
N PHE A 4 -51.71 37.34 -3.79
CA PHE A 4 -50.50 36.52 -3.89
C PHE A 4 -49.31 37.37 -3.51
N ASN A 5 -48.65 37.03 -2.37
CA ASN A 5 -47.51 37.79 -1.83
C ASN A 5 -46.25 37.56 -2.71
N TRP A 6 -46.09 38.39 -3.70
CA TRP A 6 -44.94 38.36 -4.63
C TRP A 6 -43.56 38.55 -3.92
N SER A 7 -43.57 39.22 -2.77
CA SER A 7 -42.36 39.40 -1.97
C SER A 7 -41.84 38.08 -1.34
N LEU A 8 -42.75 37.20 -0.95
CA LEU A 8 -42.43 35.88 -0.40
C LEU A 8 -41.84 34.94 -1.47
N PHE A 9 -42.32 35.03 -2.72
CA PHE A 9 -41.80 34.24 -3.84
C PHE A 9 -40.37 34.69 -4.23
N GLY A 10 -40.10 36.00 -4.23
CA GLY A 10 -38.79 36.55 -4.52
C GLY A 10 -37.72 36.13 -3.49
N THR A 11 -38.10 36.11 -2.20
CA THR A 11 -37.18 35.68 -1.12
C THR A 11 -36.86 34.19 -1.17
N ILE A 12 -37.85 33.35 -1.52
CA ILE A 12 -37.61 31.89 -1.64
C ILE A 12 -36.67 31.58 -2.83
N ILE A 13 -36.87 32.25 -3.97
CA ILE A 13 -35.95 32.06 -5.14
C ILE A 13 -34.55 32.52 -4.81
N LEU A 14 -34.39 33.63 -4.11
CA LEU A 14 -33.09 34.16 -3.75
C LEU A 14 -32.34 33.25 -2.75
N VAL A 15 -33.06 32.65 -1.79
CA VAL A 15 -32.47 31.67 -0.85
C VAL A 15 -32.07 30.40 -1.59
N ILE A 16 -32.88 29.90 -2.54
CA ILE A 16 -32.53 28.69 -3.32
C ILE A 16 -31.31 28.93 -4.21
N THR A 17 -31.21 30.11 -4.84
CA THR A 17 -30.06 30.44 -5.69
C THR A 17 -28.79 30.63 -4.89
N VAL A 18 -28.87 31.25 -3.72
CA VAL A 18 -27.70 31.42 -2.82
C VAL A 18 -27.24 30.09 -2.24
N THR A 19 -28.15 29.20 -1.84
CA THR A 19 -27.81 27.87 -1.33
C THR A 19 -27.24 26.97 -2.44
N TRP A 20 -27.75 27.06 -3.65
CA TRP A 20 -27.22 26.31 -4.80
C TRP A 20 -25.81 26.81 -5.19
N PHE A 21 -25.60 28.13 -5.20
CA PHE A 21 -24.29 28.74 -5.48
C PHE A 21 -23.27 28.45 -4.36
N ALA A 22 -23.70 28.49 -3.09
CA ALA A 22 -22.87 28.15 -1.95
C ALA A 22 -22.50 26.67 -1.93
N SER A 23 -23.41 25.75 -2.29
CA SER A 23 -23.12 24.33 -2.38
C SER A 23 -22.14 24.03 -3.53
N HIS A 24 -22.18 24.75 -4.64
CA HIS A 24 -21.22 24.62 -5.75
C HIS A 24 -19.82 25.22 -5.41
N LEU A 25 -19.76 26.23 -4.54
CA LEU A 25 -18.49 26.80 -4.09
C LEU A 25 -17.87 26.01 -2.91
N LEU A 26 -18.69 25.25 -2.17
CA LEU A 26 -18.26 24.45 -1.03
C LEU A 26 -18.10 22.96 -1.32
N THR A 27 -18.39 22.49 -2.57
CA THR A 27 -17.93 21.18 -2.99
C THR A 27 -16.39 21.24 -3.01
N PRO A 28 -15.69 20.50 -2.12
CA PRO A 28 -14.25 20.36 -2.25
C PRO A 28 -14.02 19.87 -3.69
N SER A 29 -13.23 20.57 -4.47
CA SER A 29 -12.73 20.01 -5.73
C SER A 29 -12.07 18.71 -5.32
N GLY A 30 -12.69 17.57 -5.64
CA GLY A 30 -12.16 16.27 -5.26
C GLY A 30 -10.70 16.26 -5.68
N ASP A 31 -9.82 15.85 -4.77
CA ASP A 31 -8.39 15.77 -5.05
C ASP A 31 -8.25 14.97 -6.36
N LYS A 32 -7.80 15.65 -7.42
CA LYS A 32 -7.67 15.01 -8.74
C LYS A 32 -6.69 13.84 -8.72
N TYR A 33 -5.86 13.76 -7.67
CA TYR A 33 -4.89 12.69 -7.44
C TYR A 33 -5.37 11.66 -6.42
N ALA A 34 -6.64 11.72 -6.00
CA ALA A 34 -7.20 10.73 -5.08
C ALA A 34 -6.98 9.30 -5.63
N GLY A 35 -6.34 8.44 -4.84
CA GLY A 35 -6.00 7.08 -5.22
C GLY A 35 -4.63 6.91 -5.91
N MET A 36 -3.89 8.00 -6.18
CA MET A 36 -2.49 7.89 -6.59
C MET A 36 -1.59 7.71 -5.38
N SER A 37 -0.68 6.74 -5.45
CA SER A 37 0.29 6.51 -4.39
C SER A 37 1.42 7.54 -4.37
N ILE A 38 1.69 8.19 -5.50
CA ILE A 38 2.65 9.27 -5.65
C ILE A 38 2.24 10.25 -6.76
N VAL A 39 2.45 11.54 -6.51
CA VAL A 39 2.26 12.63 -7.48
C VAL A 39 3.65 13.23 -7.77
N PRO A 40 4.25 12.94 -8.94
CA PRO A 40 5.64 13.32 -9.21
C PRO A 40 5.86 14.84 -9.13
N GLU A 41 4.90 15.68 -9.51
CA GLU A 41 5.01 17.13 -9.42
C GLU A 41 5.16 17.67 -8.00
N HIS A 42 4.82 16.87 -6.98
CA HIS A 42 5.01 17.21 -5.56
C HIS A 42 6.42 16.84 -5.05
N HIS A 43 7.22 16.14 -5.87
CA HIS A 43 8.55 15.66 -5.52
C HIS A 43 9.60 16.31 -6.42
N LYS A 44 10.47 17.15 -5.86
CA LYS A 44 11.52 17.84 -6.62
C LYS A 44 12.58 16.92 -7.21
N ASP A 45 12.68 15.73 -6.67
CA ASP A 45 13.64 14.69 -7.03
C ASP A 45 13.07 13.60 -7.93
N ILE A 46 11.81 13.75 -8.36
CA ILE A 46 11.21 12.92 -9.41
C ILE A 46 11.05 13.80 -10.64
N PRO A 47 11.84 13.57 -11.70
CA PRO A 47 11.76 14.42 -12.90
C PRO A 47 10.44 14.14 -13.62
N PHE A 48 9.89 15.18 -14.23
CA PHE A 48 8.61 15.09 -14.93
C PHE A 48 8.80 15.29 -16.43
N TYR A 49 8.47 14.27 -17.22
CA TYR A 49 8.61 14.33 -18.67
C TYR A 49 7.67 15.39 -19.27
N ASN A 50 8.23 16.25 -20.13
CA ASN A 50 7.46 17.34 -20.71
C ASN A 50 6.36 16.83 -21.65
N GLY A 51 5.16 17.37 -21.50
CA GLY A 51 3.99 17.00 -22.30
C GLY A 51 3.06 15.98 -21.64
N LEU A 52 3.43 15.39 -20.52
CA LEU A 52 2.52 14.57 -19.74
C LEU A 52 1.39 15.42 -19.15
N LYS A 53 0.17 14.90 -19.20
CA LYS A 53 -1.03 15.52 -18.64
C LYS A 53 -1.77 14.51 -17.80
N PHE A 54 -2.17 14.91 -16.61
CA PHE A 54 -2.97 14.06 -15.73
C PHE A 54 -4.37 13.84 -16.31
N LYS A 55 -4.77 12.58 -16.42
CA LYS A 55 -6.08 12.15 -16.90
C LYS A 55 -6.41 10.77 -16.35
N ASP A 56 -7.60 10.61 -15.74
CA ASP A 56 -8.14 9.31 -15.28
C ASP A 56 -7.15 8.52 -14.40
N GLN A 57 -6.59 9.19 -13.37
CA GLN A 57 -5.62 8.62 -12.39
C GLN A 57 -4.29 8.14 -12.99
N ARG A 58 -3.93 8.62 -14.18
CA ARG A 58 -2.64 8.38 -14.84
C ARG A 58 -2.19 9.63 -15.58
N TYR A 59 -0.97 9.62 -16.05
CA TYR A 59 -0.47 10.66 -16.93
C TYR A 59 -0.52 10.15 -18.36
N VAL A 60 -0.87 11.04 -19.28
CA VAL A 60 -0.96 10.69 -20.71
C VAL A 60 -0.25 11.72 -21.57
N THR A 61 0.32 11.27 -22.68
CA THR A 61 0.78 12.10 -23.79
C THR A 61 0.29 11.52 -25.11
N LYS A 62 0.08 12.36 -26.13
CA LYS A 62 -0.44 11.92 -27.42
C LYS A 62 0.63 11.17 -28.21
N GLY A 63 0.21 10.10 -28.88
CA GLY A 63 1.05 9.27 -29.75
C GLY A 63 1.87 8.25 -28.98
N ASP A 64 2.70 7.53 -29.74
CA ASP A 64 3.60 6.49 -29.21
C ASP A 64 4.93 7.12 -28.79
N GLN A 65 5.04 7.47 -27.50
CA GLN A 65 6.22 8.15 -26.93
C GLN A 65 6.86 7.35 -25.78
N TRP A 66 6.48 6.09 -25.58
CA TRP A 66 6.98 5.35 -24.44
C TRP A 66 8.51 5.14 -24.47
N GLN A 67 9.11 5.03 -25.67
CA GLN A 67 10.56 4.89 -25.79
C GLN A 67 11.31 6.18 -25.39
N ASP A 68 10.79 7.35 -25.79
CA ASP A 68 11.38 8.64 -25.39
C ASP A 68 11.26 8.86 -23.90
N ILE A 69 10.11 8.47 -23.31
CA ILE A 69 9.86 8.52 -21.86
C ILE A 69 10.79 7.56 -21.12
N TYR A 70 10.97 6.36 -21.64
CA TYR A 70 11.91 5.37 -21.11
C TYR A 70 13.33 5.92 -21.04
N GLN A 71 13.85 6.44 -22.17
CA GLN A 71 15.20 7.01 -22.21
C GLN A 71 15.34 8.23 -21.29
N TYR A 72 14.30 9.06 -21.19
CA TYR A 72 14.27 10.18 -20.27
C TYR A 72 14.49 9.74 -18.82
N TYR A 73 13.75 8.76 -18.32
CA TYR A 73 13.90 8.30 -16.95
C TYR A 73 15.21 7.55 -16.70
N LEU A 74 15.73 6.83 -17.69
CA LEU A 74 17.04 6.21 -17.61
C LEU A 74 18.17 7.23 -17.42
N ASN A 75 18.04 8.42 -17.97
CA ASN A 75 19.04 9.46 -17.88
C ASN A 75 18.84 10.36 -16.65
N GLU A 76 17.62 10.86 -16.42
CA GLU A 76 17.36 11.89 -15.41
C GLU A 76 17.34 11.35 -13.97
N LEU A 77 16.82 10.15 -13.76
CA LEU A 77 16.73 9.60 -12.39
C LEU A 77 18.10 9.37 -11.75
N PRO A 78 19.10 8.78 -12.42
CA PRO A 78 20.44 8.63 -11.84
C PRO A 78 21.11 9.97 -11.49
N GLU A 79 20.92 11.02 -12.28
CA GLU A 79 21.44 12.36 -12.01
C GLU A 79 20.84 12.97 -10.73
N LEU A 80 19.63 12.54 -10.36
CA LEU A 80 18.95 12.94 -9.13
C LEU A 80 19.22 11.99 -7.96
N GLY A 81 20.13 11.02 -8.11
CA GLY A 81 20.57 10.10 -7.06
C GLY A 81 19.72 8.84 -6.91
N TRP A 82 18.81 8.57 -7.86
CA TRP A 82 18.08 7.32 -7.90
C TRP A 82 18.95 6.17 -8.43
N LYS A 83 18.76 4.98 -7.86
CA LYS A 83 19.39 3.75 -8.29
C LYS A 83 18.34 2.79 -8.83
N ALA A 84 18.54 2.29 -10.03
CA ALA A 84 17.67 1.27 -10.61
C ALA A 84 17.80 -0.03 -9.81
N GLU A 85 16.67 -0.55 -9.36
CA GLU A 85 16.56 -1.89 -8.75
C GLU A 85 16.26 -2.94 -9.81
N SER A 86 15.32 -2.64 -10.70
CA SER A 86 15.00 -3.45 -11.87
C SER A 86 14.41 -2.59 -12.99
N ILE A 87 14.67 -2.98 -14.23
CA ILE A 87 14.16 -2.34 -15.42
C ILE A 87 13.77 -3.46 -16.40
N TYR A 88 12.57 -3.38 -16.94
CA TYR A 88 12.03 -4.27 -17.97
C TYR A 88 11.46 -3.41 -19.09
N SER A 89 11.81 -3.73 -20.32
CA SER A 89 11.37 -2.97 -21.49
C SER A 89 10.97 -3.91 -22.61
N ALA A 90 9.99 -3.52 -23.38
CA ALA A 90 9.64 -4.20 -24.63
C ALA A 90 10.78 -4.23 -25.66
N LEU A 91 11.81 -3.40 -25.48
CA LEU A 91 13.02 -3.42 -26.32
C LEU A 91 13.92 -4.61 -26.03
N ASP A 92 13.80 -5.21 -24.83
CA ASP A 92 14.64 -6.32 -24.38
C ASP A 92 13.95 -7.69 -24.64
N ASP A 93 12.72 -7.67 -25.20
CA ASP A 93 11.94 -8.89 -25.45
C ASP A 93 12.19 -9.38 -26.87
N ASP A 94 13.00 -10.42 -27.00
CA ASP A 94 13.30 -11.09 -28.29
C ASP A 94 12.16 -12.01 -28.77
N THR A 95 11.08 -12.15 -27.98
CA THR A 95 9.97 -13.04 -28.34
C THR A 95 8.89 -12.29 -29.11
N SER A 96 8.65 -12.72 -30.35
CA SER A 96 7.60 -12.16 -31.23
C SER A 96 6.17 -12.46 -30.79
N GLU A 97 5.98 -13.01 -29.58
CA GLU A 97 4.67 -13.42 -29.06
C GLU A 97 4.00 -12.38 -28.18
N ASN A 98 4.73 -11.34 -27.73
CA ASN A 98 4.21 -10.30 -26.85
C ASN A 98 4.08 -8.98 -27.60
N ASP A 99 2.87 -8.63 -28.01
CA ASP A 99 2.53 -7.33 -28.63
C ASP A 99 2.44 -6.16 -27.61
N TRP A 100 3.22 -6.20 -26.52
CA TRP A 100 3.21 -5.06 -25.61
C TRP A 100 4.23 -3.99 -26.02
N SER A 101 3.88 -2.73 -25.83
CA SER A 101 4.72 -1.56 -26.12
C SER A 101 4.87 -0.73 -24.86
N GLY A 102 6.01 -0.81 -24.17
CA GLY A 102 6.19 -0.10 -22.92
C GLY A 102 7.41 -0.51 -22.12
N PHE A 103 7.48 0.00 -20.90
CA PHE A 103 8.47 -0.37 -19.91
C PHE A 103 7.90 -0.35 -18.49
N TYR A 104 8.60 -1.01 -17.60
CA TYR A 104 8.38 -1.01 -16.17
C TYR A 104 9.72 -0.88 -15.46
N SER A 105 9.82 0.02 -14.49
CA SER A 105 11.06 0.27 -13.75
C SER A 105 10.81 0.48 -12.26
N ARG A 106 11.78 0.08 -11.45
CA ARG A 106 11.81 0.23 -10.01
C ARG A 106 13.08 0.97 -9.60
N TRP A 107 12.93 1.96 -8.75
CA TRP A 107 14.01 2.84 -8.34
C TRP A 107 14.02 3.05 -6.84
N THR A 108 15.21 3.06 -6.26
CA THR A 108 15.45 3.38 -4.86
C THR A 108 16.33 4.61 -4.73
N LYS A 109 16.14 5.36 -3.65
CA LYS A 109 16.94 6.55 -3.35
C LYS A 109 17.09 6.69 -1.85
N GLU A 110 18.28 7.09 -1.40
CA GLU A 110 18.50 7.42 0.01
C GLU A 110 17.60 8.58 0.45
N GLY A 111 16.92 8.40 1.57
CA GLY A 111 15.96 9.38 2.10
C GLY A 111 14.57 9.34 1.46
N PHE A 112 14.33 8.48 0.46
CA PHE A 112 13.00 8.22 -0.05
C PHE A 112 12.43 6.97 0.64
N ASP A 113 11.30 7.14 1.31
CA ASP A 113 10.63 6.08 2.07
C ASP A 113 9.81 5.19 1.13
N GLY A 114 10.48 4.30 0.41
CA GLY A 114 9.85 3.36 -0.52
C GLY A 114 10.64 3.12 -1.80
N VAL A 115 10.02 2.40 -2.72
CA VAL A 115 10.48 2.15 -4.07
C VAL A 115 9.59 2.93 -5.03
N LEU A 116 10.17 3.83 -5.82
CA LEU A 116 9.47 4.48 -6.91
C LEU A 116 9.30 3.50 -8.06
N ARG A 117 8.09 3.32 -8.53
CA ARG A 117 7.75 2.51 -9.69
C ARG A 117 7.26 3.43 -10.79
N ILE A 118 7.84 3.31 -11.97
CA ILE A 118 7.41 4.03 -13.16
C ILE A 118 7.10 3.00 -14.23
N SER A 119 5.92 3.09 -14.82
CA SER A 119 5.58 2.31 -16.01
C SER A 119 5.00 3.22 -17.08
N ALA A 120 5.27 2.89 -18.32
CA ALA A 120 4.63 3.52 -19.47
C ALA A 120 4.29 2.48 -20.51
N SER A 121 3.15 2.66 -21.17
CA SER A 121 2.73 1.82 -22.30
C SER A 121 1.97 2.63 -23.33
N TYR A 122 2.07 2.21 -24.60
CA TYR A 122 1.28 2.81 -25.66
C TYR A 122 -0.09 2.13 -25.75
N ASN A 123 -1.15 2.93 -25.59
CA ASN A 123 -2.52 2.50 -25.80
C ASN A 123 -2.93 2.81 -27.26
N GLN A 124 -2.94 1.78 -28.09
CA GLN A 124 -3.26 1.89 -29.53
C GLN A 124 -4.69 2.38 -29.77
N VAL A 125 -5.66 2.00 -28.91
CA VAL A 125 -7.08 2.38 -29.07
C VAL A 125 -7.27 3.87 -28.79
N ALA A 126 -6.58 4.37 -27.76
CA ALA A 126 -6.67 5.79 -27.36
C ALA A 126 -5.62 6.66 -28.09
N GLU A 127 -4.72 6.08 -28.89
CA GLU A 127 -3.61 6.73 -29.59
C GLU A 127 -2.76 7.62 -28.67
N GLN A 128 -2.49 7.11 -27.44
CA GLN A 128 -1.77 7.85 -26.40
C GLN A 128 -0.82 6.93 -25.65
N THR A 129 0.28 7.50 -25.15
CA THR A 129 1.13 6.83 -24.17
C THR A 129 0.63 7.15 -22.76
N GLU A 130 0.44 6.12 -21.97
CA GLU A 130 -0.02 6.18 -20.58
C GLU A 130 1.14 5.90 -19.63
N VAL A 131 1.29 6.75 -18.61
CA VAL A 131 2.39 6.66 -17.62
C VAL A 131 1.80 6.64 -16.23
N THR A 132 2.29 5.72 -15.39
CA THR A 132 1.94 5.66 -13.97
C THR A 132 3.17 5.82 -13.09
N PHE A 133 2.95 6.44 -11.93
CA PHE A 133 3.94 6.58 -10.88
C PHE A 133 3.35 6.02 -9.60
N ASP A 134 4.02 5.03 -9.03
CA ASP A 134 3.60 4.41 -7.78
C ASP A 134 4.74 4.41 -6.77
N LYS A 135 4.38 4.52 -5.50
CA LYS A 135 5.28 4.27 -4.38
C LYS A 135 4.93 2.93 -3.75
N THR A 136 5.89 2.05 -3.67
CA THR A 136 5.74 0.80 -2.94
C THR A 136 6.59 0.89 -1.67
N PRO A 137 6.05 0.60 -0.48
CA PRO A 137 6.85 0.59 0.74
C PRO A 137 7.96 -0.46 0.65
N ILE A 138 9.10 -0.16 1.24
CA ILE A 138 10.16 -1.16 1.44
C ILE A 138 9.69 -2.04 2.61
N LEU A 139 9.43 -3.29 2.30
CA LEU A 139 9.06 -4.26 3.31
C LEU A 139 10.34 -4.84 3.93
N THR A 140 10.58 -4.54 5.19
CA THR A 140 11.65 -5.12 5.99
C THR A 140 11.07 -6.15 6.95
N ALA A 141 11.88 -7.13 7.35
CA ALA A 141 11.52 -8.12 8.34
C ALA A 141 12.69 -8.24 9.33
N THR A 142 12.59 -7.55 10.46
CA THR A 142 13.59 -7.67 11.52
C THR A 142 13.36 -8.94 12.33
N LYS A 143 14.44 -9.58 12.75
CA LYS A 143 14.36 -10.79 13.58
C LYS A 143 14.02 -10.41 15.02
N TRP A 144 12.90 -10.88 15.53
CA TRP A 144 12.47 -10.64 16.91
C TRP A 144 12.88 -11.74 17.86
N ILE A 145 12.93 -12.98 17.38
CA ILE A 145 13.16 -14.18 18.18
C ILE A 145 14.42 -14.86 17.63
N GLU A 146 15.36 -15.18 18.51
CA GLU A 146 16.52 -15.96 18.15
C GLU A 146 16.14 -17.42 17.85
N ASP A 147 16.85 -18.06 16.90
CA ASP A 147 16.62 -19.46 16.54
C ASP A 147 17.30 -20.35 17.59
N THR A 148 16.74 -20.43 18.79
CA THR A 148 17.23 -21.32 19.84
C THR A 148 16.21 -22.43 20.11
N PRO A 149 16.60 -23.70 19.94
CA PRO A 149 15.69 -24.84 20.03
C PRO A 149 15.18 -25.14 21.45
N ASP A 150 15.73 -24.52 22.48
CA ASP A 150 15.40 -24.81 23.90
C ASP A 150 14.21 -24.00 24.45
N GLN A 151 13.46 -23.29 23.56
CA GLN A 151 12.36 -22.45 24.02
C GLN A 151 11.03 -23.18 23.86
N ARG A 152 10.21 -23.13 24.90
CA ARG A 152 8.79 -23.47 24.81
C ARG A 152 8.00 -22.24 24.36
N ILE A 153 6.91 -22.46 23.67
CA ILE A 153 5.91 -21.43 23.36
C ILE A 153 4.70 -21.65 24.25
N CYS A 154 4.21 -20.57 24.83
CA CYS A 154 2.98 -20.54 25.61
C CYS A 154 1.99 -19.65 24.88
N ILE A 155 0.84 -20.19 24.45
CA ILE A 155 -0.19 -19.48 23.70
C ILE A 155 -1.44 -19.33 24.55
N TYR A 156 -1.86 -18.10 24.78
CA TYR A 156 -3.12 -17.75 25.45
C TYR A 156 -4.14 -17.35 24.40
N GLN A 157 -5.31 -17.98 24.39
CA GLN A 157 -6.39 -17.65 23.45
C GLN A 157 -6.95 -16.25 23.71
N ASP A 158 -6.98 -15.83 24.96
CA ASP A 158 -7.29 -14.48 25.40
C ASP A 158 -6.17 -13.95 26.31
N PRO A 159 -5.76 -12.68 26.21
CA PRO A 159 -4.73 -12.11 27.08
C PRO A 159 -5.05 -12.16 28.59
N GLU A 160 -6.31 -12.35 28.97
CA GLU A 160 -6.75 -12.48 30.35
C GLU A 160 -6.76 -13.94 30.86
N ASP A 161 -6.46 -14.92 30.00
CA ASP A 161 -6.42 -16.33 30.38
C ASP A 161 -5.36 -16.61 31.44
N GLN A 162 -5.71 -17.49 32.40
CA GLN A 162 -4.82 -17.90 33.50
C GLN A 162 -3.92 -19.07 33.13
N GLY A 163 -4.17 -19.72 32.02
CA GLY A 163 -3.43 -20.85 31.49
C GLY A 163 -3.21 -20.76 30.01
N CYS A 164 -2.13 -21.32 29.52
CA CYS A 164 -1.79 -21.31 28.10
C CYS A 164 -1.73 -22.74 27.53
N THR A 165 -1.85 -22.85 26.22
CA THR A 165 -1.45 -24.04 25.46
C THR A 165 0.06 -24.02 25.29
N GLU A 166 0.74 -25.04 25.83
CA GLU A 166 2.20 -25.14 25.77
C GLU A 166 2.62 -25.97 24.57
N ILE A 167 3.49 -25.41 23.73
CA ILE A 167 4.12 -26.07 22.59
C ILE A 167 5.58 -26.33 22.93
N THR A 168 5.98 -27.60 22.86
CA THR A 168 7.35 -28.06 23.19
C THR A 168 7.99 -28.78 21.99
N ASP A 169 7.25 -29.01 20.92
CA ASP A 169 7.73 -29.67 19.73
C ASP A 169 8.60 -28.70 18.91
N GLU A 170 9.91 -29.04 18.79
CA GLU A 170 10.91 -28.18 18.17
C GLU A 170 10.55 -27.74 16.74
N PRO A 171 10.13 -28.62 15.79
CA PRO A 171 9.72 -28.19 14.46
C PRO A 171 8.58 -27.18 14.45
N THR A 172 7.56 -27.39 15.30
CA THR A 172 6.42 -26.47 15.44
C THR A 172 6.87 -25.11 15.97
N ILE A 173 7.74 -25.11 17.00
CA ILE A 173 8.34 -23.89 17.55
C ILE A 173 9.08 -23.13 16.47
N MET A 174 9.94 -23.81 15.71
CA MET A 174 10.72 -23.17 14.63
C MET A 174 9.83 -22.56 13.57
N SER A 175 8.76 -23.25 13.15
CA SER A 175 7.81 -22.72 12.15
C SER A 175 7.09 -21.47 12.67
N ILE A 176 6.60 -21.47 13.91
CA ILE A 176 5.95 -20.29 14.51
C ILE A 176 6.93 -19.11 14.60
N VAL A 177 8.16 -19.36 15.06
CA VAL A 177 9.24 -18.35 15.12
C VAL A 177 9.55 -17.79 13.75
N GLN A 178 9.59 -18.64 12.72
CA GLN A 178 9.80 -18.24 11.35
C GLN A 178 8.68 -17.30 10.84
N PHE A 179 7.41 -17.67 11.04
CA PHE A 179 6.27 -16.80 10.69
C PHE A 179 6.39 -15.41 11.32
N ILE A 180 6.73 -15.33 12.61
CA ILE A 180 6.89 -14.06 13.32
C ILE A 180 8.09 -13.28 12.78
N ASN A 181 9.23 -13.92 12.59
CA ASN A 181 10.45 -13.26 12.14
C ASN A 181 10.35 -12.78 10.70
N GLU A 182 9.71 -13.55 9.80
CA GLU A 182 9.54 -13.20 8.40
C GLU A 182 8.37 -12.23 8.14
N SER A 183 7.52 -12.01 9.14
CA SER A 183 6.49 -10.98 9.08
C SER A 183 7.12 -9.60 8.89
N PHE A 184 6.46 -8.75 8.10
CA PHE A 184 6.99 -7.43 7.76
C PHE A 184 6.87 -6.45 8.93
N ASP A 185 7.92 -5.70 9.16
CA ASP A 185 7.90 -4.57 10.09
C ASP A 185 6.85 -3.55 9.66
N TRP A 186 6.11 -3.02 10.63
CA TRP A 186 5.03 -2.07 10.41
C TRP A 186 5.26 -0.82 11.24
N ASP A 187 5.42 0.33 10.59
CA ASP A 187 5.63 1.63 11.22
C ASP A 187 4.32 2.31 11.67
N GLY A 188 3.18 1.77 11.26
CA GLY A 188 1.86 2.21 11.67
C GLY A 188 1.42 1.61 13.00
N LYS A 189 0.18 1.91 13.40
CA LYS A 189 -0.48 1.24 14.54
C LYS A 189 -1.04 -0.10 14.09
N ALA A 190 -1.05 -1.08 14.99
CA ALA A 190 -1.82 -2.30 14.78
C ALA A 190 -3.29 -1.96 14.60
N MET A 191 -3.90 -2.48 13.55
CA MET A 191 -5.33 -2.30 13.31
C MET A 191 -6.12 -3.17 14.31
N PRO A 192 -7.16 -2.64 14.95
CA PRO A 192 -8.03 -3.45 15.80
C PRO A 192 -8.57 -4.65 15.03
N ARG A 193 -8.63 -5.79 15.68
CA ARG A 193 -9.21 -7.05 15.17
C ARG A 193 -10.19 -7.60 16.17
N ILE A 194 -11.05 -8.51 15.73
CA ILE A 194 -12.08 -9.13 16.59
C ILE A 194 -11.42 -9.99 17.67
N LYS A 195 -10.32 -10.67 17.34
CA LYS A 195 -9.59 -11.54 18.26
C LYS A 195 -8.25 -10.94 18.64
N THR A 196 -7.91 -11.16 19.90
CA THR A 196 -6.60 -10.82 20.47
C THR A 196 -6.13 -11.98 21.30
N SER A 197 -4.90 -12.43 21.06
CA SER A 197 -4.26 -13.53 21.78
C SER A 197 -2.86 -13.13 22.21
N LEU A 198 -2.24 -13.91 23.08
CA LEU A 198 -0.89 -13.67 23.55
C LEU A 198 -0.01 -14.88 23.26
N ILE A 199 1.19 -14.64 22.75
CA ILE A 199 2.22 -15.66 22.55
C ILE A 199 3.45 -15.27 23.37
N GLU A 200 3.90 -16.17 24.23
CA GLU A 200 5.15 -16.02 24.99
C GLU A 200 6.19 -17.00 24.46
N ILE A 201 7.35 -16.47 24.07
CA ILE A 201 8.49 -17.24 23.58
C ILE A 201 9.74 -16.76 24.30
N GLY A 202 10.30 -17.56 25.19
CA GLY A 202 11.41 -17.15 26.03
C GLY A 202 11.07 -15.90 26.84
N ASN A 203 11.77 -14.81 26.60
CA ASN A 203 11.54 -13.52 27.25
C ASN A 203 10.71 -12.54 26.40
N THR A 204 10.21 -12.98 25.28
CA THR A 204 9.44 -12.12 24.35
C THR A 204 7.96 -12.43 24.47
N THR A 205 7.18 -11.40 24.80
CA THR A 205 5.72 -11.45 24.81
C THR A 205 5.19 -10.75 23.58
N ILE A 206 4.31 -11.41 22.83
CA ILE A 206 3.76 -10.94 21.57
C ILE A 206 2.24 -10.96 21.65
N THR A 207 1.64 -9.78 21.52
CA THR A 207 0.19 -9.68 21.35
C THR A 207 -0.14 -9.89 19.87
N VAL A 208 -1.06 -10.78 19.57
CA VAL A 208 -1.50 -11.12 18.21
C VAL A 208 -2.92 -10.61 18.01
N PHE A 209 -3.09 -9.73 17.03
CA PHE A 209 -4.40 -9.23 16.61
C PHE A 209 -4.78 -9.88 15.30
N TYR A 210 -5.91 -10.57 15.25
CA TYR A 210 -6.31 -11.33 14.07
C TYR A 210 -7.82 -11.40 13.89
N GLU A 211 -8.20 -11.64 12.64
CA GLU A 211 -9.58 -11.82 12.20
C GLU A 211 -9.54 -12.63 10.89
N LYS A 212 -10.62 -13.33 10.57
CA LYS A 212 -10.74 -14.13 9.37
C LYS A 212 -10.46 -13.27 8.12
N ASP A 213 -9.60 -13.78 7.24
CA ASP A 213 -9.25 -13.18 5.95
C ASP A 213 -8.63 -11.77 6.03
N GLN A 214 -8.22 -11.31 7.22
CA GLN A 214 -7.58 -10.03 7.45
C GLN A 214 -6.10 -10.20 7.82
N GLU A 215 -5.29 -9.17 7.54
CA GLU A 215 -3.89 -9.14 7.97
C GLU A 215 -3.78 -9.32 9.48
N ILE A 216 -2.84 -10.16 9.89
CA ILE A 216 -2.48 -10.41 11.28
C ILE A 216 -1.45 -9.37 11.70
N TYR A 217 -1.61 -8.81 12.90
CA TYR A 217 -0.60 -7.94 13.50
C TYR A 217 0.00 -8.59 14.73
N PHE A 218 1.31 -8.52 14.83
CA PHE A 218 2.09 -8.89 16.00
C PHE A 218 2.60 -7.61 16.64
N GLN A 219 2.42 -7.49 17.95
CA GLN A 219 2.93 -6.35 18.71
C GLN A 219 3.74 -6.83 19.90
N SER A 220 4.94 -6.29 20.07
CA SER A 220 5.83 -6.54 21.20
C SER A 220 6.53 -5.25 21.64
N ASP A 221 7.45 -5.34 22.58
CA ASP A 221 8.35 -4.26 22.97
C ASP A 221 9.34 -3.88 21.83
N LYS A 222 9.51 -4.75 20.83
CA LYS A 222 10.38 -4.52 19.66
C LYS A 222 9.68 -3.77 18.52
N GLY A 223 8.38 -3.56 18.61
CA GLY A 223 7.59 -2.86 17.60
C GLY A 223 6.33 -3.60 17.17
N ILE A 224 5.94 -3.38 15.93
CA ILE A 224 4.78 -4.01 15.31
C ILE A 224 5.21 -4.69 14.01
N LYS A 225 4.69 -5.87 13.76
CA LYS A 225 4.82 -6.58 12.48
C LYS A 225 3.44 -6.91 11.93
N ARG A 226 3.38 -7.18 10.63
CA ARG A 226 2.18 -7.67 9.97
C ARG A 226 2.48 -8.77 8.98
N MET A 227 1.54 -9.70 8.82
CA MET A 227 1.56 -10.72 7.80
C MET A 227 0.16 -10.92 7.20
N LYS A 228 0.12 -11.52 6.03
CA LYS A 228 -1.16 -12.02 5.49
C LYS A 228 -1.64 -13.20 6.34
N PRO A 229 -2.97 -13.42 6.42
CA PRO A 229 -3.48 -14.60 7.09
C PRO A 229 -2.93 -15.85 6.41
N ASP A 230 -2.46 -16.79 7.21
CA ASP A 230 -1.90 -18.05 6.76
C ASP A 230 -2.55 -19.21 7.57
N ALA A 231 -3.07 -20.20 6.85
CA ALA A 231 -3.75 -21.33 7.46
C ALA A 231 -2.81 -22.17 8.33
N GLU A 232 -1.56 -22.36 7.89
CA GLU A 232 -0.55 -23.11 8.63
C GLU A 232 -0.21 -22.43 9.96
N PHE A 233 -0.11 -21.09 9.99
CA PHE A 233 0.12 -20.36 11.23
C PHE A 233 -0.99 -20.63 12.24
N PHE A 234 -2.26 -20.62 11.82
CA PHE A 234 -3.38 -20.90 12.69
C PHE A 234 -3.41 -22.36 13.15
N GLU A 235 -3.08 -23.32 12.28
CA GLU A 235 -2.97 -24.73 12.65
C GLU A 235 -1.86 -24.97 13.68
N LEU A 236 -0.70 -24.34 13.52
CA LEU A 236 0.44 -24.49 14.43
C LEU A 236 0.19 -23.85 15.81
N THR A 237 -0.55 -22.75 15.83
CA THR A 237 -0.81 -21.98 17.05
C THR A 237 -2.11 -22.34 17.75
N ASP A 238 -2.97 -23.13 17.10
CA ASP A 238 -4.34 -23.46 17.58
C ASP A 238 -5.17 -22.20 17.92
N LEU A 239 -4.87 -21.07 17.26
CA LEU A 239 -5.62 -19.83 17.45
C LEU A 239 -6.97 -19.91 16.75
N GLU A 240 -8.05 -19.77 17.51
CA GLU A 240 -9.41 -19.86 17.01
C GLU A 240 -9.79 -18.64 16.17
N ILE A 241 -9.92 -18.82 14.86
CA ILE A 241 -10.54 -17.84 13.99
C ILE A 241 -12.05 -17.90 14.23
N GLY A 242 -12.61 -16.89 14.91
CA GLY A 242 -14.05 -16.79 15.10
C GLY A 242 -14.80 -16.85 13.77
N GLU A 243 -15.98 -17.48 13.76
CA GLU A 243 -16.88 -17.56 12.60
C GLU A 243 -17.35 -16.18 12.14
#